data_d0f04c8edb5f402ff6cb5027d757c21d
#
_entry.id   d0f04c8edb5f402ff6cb5027d757c21d
#
_cell.length_a   1.000
_cell.length_b   1.000
_cell.length_c   1.000
_cell.angle_alpha   90.00
_cell.angle_beta   90.00
_cell.angle_gamma   90.00
#
_symmetry.space_group_name_H-M   'P 1'
#
loop_
_entity.id
_entity.type
_entity.pdbx_description
1 polymer ?
#
loop_
_entity_poly.entity_id
_entity_poly.type
_entity_poly.pdbx_seq_one_letter_code
_entity_poly.pdbx_strand_id
1 'polypeptide(L)'
;TGWTMTDWIEDVMLRVTSPENYDAWVAGELKFNSPEVNLALDYIEEIWFNDAYVYGGRKAIPTINFGDAPKPMFEDPPKCWFNRQGNFVTTFFPEEAVPGVDYSFFYFPPIDPQYGKPVLGAGDIYAVFNDRPEVRAVIQYFSTGESLKVWVESGGAILTHNDADLNWYVDPVTRGVAETIRNATVFRFDGSDMMPGAVGAGTFWKYMTDYVSGSITRQEALDAI
;
A
#
# COMPACT_ATOMS: atom_id res chain seq x y z
N THR A 1 -6.65 -11.36 -4.16
CA THR A 1 -5.25 -11.49 -3.70
C THR A 1 -5.13 -11.02 -2.24
N GLY A 2 -4.46 -11.80 -1.38
CA GLY A 2 -4.37 -11.53 0.06
C GLY A 2 -3.65 -10.21 0.41
N TRP A 3 -2.60 -9.85 -0.34
CA TRP A 3 -1.77 -8.67 -0.07
C TRP A 3 -2.54 -7.34 -0.09
N THR A 4 -3.55 -7.18 -0.91
CA THR A 4 -4.35 -5.95 -0.91
C THR A 4 -5.12 -5.74 0.39
N MET A 5 -5.47 -6.82 1.07
CA MET A 5 -6.14 -6.76 2.38
C MET A 5 -5.15 -6.50 3.51
N THR A 6 -3.94 -7.10 3.44
CA THR A 6 -2.91 -6.85 4.45
C THR A 6 -2.44 -5.42 4.42
N ASP A 7 -2.24 -4.82 3.23
CA ASP A 7 -1.90 -3.41 3.06
C ASP A 7 -2.91 -2.45 3.73
N TRP A 8 -4.20 -2.79 3.72
CA TRP A 8 -5.21 -2.00 4.42
C TRP A 8 -4.99 -2.03 5.93
N ILE A 9 -4.72 -3.23 6.48
CA ILE A 9 -4.48 -3.40 7.92
C ILE A 9 -3.23 -2.64 8.33
N GLU A 10 -2.17 -2.78 7.58
CA GLU A 10 -0.88 -2.13 7.79
C GLU A 10 -1.00 -0.60 7.76
N ASP A 11 -1.70 -0.07 6.76
CA ASP A 11 -1.89 1.36 6.60
C ASP A 11 -2.77 1.96 7.70
N VAL A 12 -3.80 1.22 8.15
CA VAL A 12 -4.64 1.64 9.28
C VAL A 12 -3.91 1.48 10.61
N MET A 13 -3.11 0.42 10.80
CA MET A 13 -2.25 0.27 11.99
C MET A 13 -1.38 1.50 12.21
N LEU A 14 -0.74 2.05 11.19
CA LEU A 14 0.07 3.27 11.28
C LEU A 14 -0.73 4.53 11.67
N ARG A 15 -2.07 4.48 11.64
CA ARG A 15 -2.99 5.58 11.94
C ARG A 15 -3.73 5.43 13.26
N VAL A 16 -3.65 4.25 13.88
CA VAL A 16 -4.36 3.94 15.13
C VAL A 16 -3.42 3.49 16.25
N THR A 17 -2.14 3.26 15.95
CA THR A 17 -1.14 2.90 16.95
C THR A 17 0.22 3.55 16.64
N SER A 18 1.16 3.45 17.57
CA SER A 18 2.49 4.04 17.38
C SER A 18 3.32 3.27 16.34
N PRO A 19 4.30 3.92 15.69
CA PRO A 19 5.23 3.24 14.80
C PRO A 19 6.00 2.10 15.48
N GLU A 20 6.28 2.21 16.79
CA GLU A 20 6.96 1.17 17.56
C GLU A 20 6.09 -0.08 17.72
N ASN A 21 4.77 0.10 17.91
CA ASN A 21 3.83 -1.02 17.94
C ASN A 21 3.73 -1.69 16.56
N TYR A 22 3.75 -0.91 15.49
CA TYR A 22 3.80 -1.46 14.13
C TYR A 22 5.07 -2.30 13.94
N ASP A 23 6.23 -1.76 14.33
CA ASP A 23 7.51 -2.46 14.22
C ASP A 23 7.53 -3.75 15.07
N ALA A 24 7.01 -3.71 16.29
CA ALA A 24 6.87 -4.88 17.17
C ALA A 24 5.92 -5.94 16.59
N TRP A 25 4.84 -5.50 15.92
CA TRP A 25 3.92 -6.41 15.25
C TRP A 25 4.59 -7.11 14.05
N VAL A 26 5.29 -6.37 13.22
CA VAL A 26 6.06 -6.92 12.10
C VAL A 26 7.16 -7.90 12.57
N ALA A 27 7.80 -7.59 13.71
CA ALA A 27 8.80 -8.47 14.33
C ALA A 27 8.21 -9.71 15.03
N GLY A 28 6.88 -9.81 15.17
CA GLY A 28 6.20 -10.90 15.88
C GLY A 28 6.23 -10.76 17.40
N GLU A 29 6.65 -9.62 17.93
CA GLU A 29 6.66 -9.30 19.36
C GLU A 29 5.26 -8.87 19.84
N LEU A 30 4.52 -8.15 19.00
CA LEU A 30 3.10 -7.86 19.18
C LEU A 30 2.27 -8.90 18.39
N LYS A 31 1.34 -9.55 19.05
CA LYS A 31 0.52 -10.61 18.44
C LYS A 31 -0.48 -10.05 17.43
N PHE A 32 -0.84 -10.84 16.43
CA PHE A 32 -1.95 -10.51 15.52
C PHE A 32 -3.27 -10.30 16.25
N ASN A 33 -3.55 -11.11 17.25
CA ASN A 33 -4.74 -10.92 18.10
C ASN A 33 -4.43 -9.97 19.27
N SER A 34 -3.93 -8.79 18.98
CA SER A 34 -3.69 -7.71 19.93
C SER A 34 -4.82 -6.66 19.87
N PRO A 35 -4.98 -5.81 20.92
CA PRO A 35 -5.91 -4.69 20.89
C PRO A 35 -5.68 -3.74 19.70
N GLU A 36 -4.42 -3.51 19.32
CA GLU A 36 -4.03 -2.59 18.24
C GLU A 36 -4.50 -3.10 16.88
N VAL A 37 -4.26 -4.37 16.57
CA VAL A 37 -4.72 -5.00 15.32
C VAL A 37 -6.24 -5.08 15.28
N ASN A 38 -6.88 -5.41 16.40
CA ASN A 38 -8.33 -5.42 16.50
C ASN A 38 -8.92 -4.03 16.28
N LEU A 39 -8.31 -2.96 16.83
CA LEU A 39 -8.73 -1.58 16.60
C LEU A 39 -8.61 -1.20 15.12
N ALA A 40 -7.52 -1.59 14.45
CA ALA A 40 -7.38 -1.36 13.02
C ALA A 40 -8.49 -2.04 12.20
N LEU A 41 -8.81 -3.28 12.55
CA LEU A 41 -9.90 -4.02 11.90
C LEU A 41 -11.26 -3.40 12.17
N ASP A 42 -11.51 -2.85 13.36
CA ASP A 42 -12.78 -2.16 13.65
C ASP A 42 -13.05 -1.02 12.66
N TYR A 43 -12.04 -0.17 12.37
CA TYR A 43 -12.17 0.89 11.36
C TYR A 43 -12.34 0.36 9.94
N ILE A 44 -11.61 -0.70 9.59
CA ILE A 44 -11.66 -1.29 8.25
C ILE A 44 -13.02 -1.94 7.98
N GLU A 45 -13.57 -2.63 8.97
CA GLU A 45 -14.85 -3.31 8.85
C GLU A 45 -16.03 -2.36 8.65
N GLU A 46 -15.96 -1.13 9.16
CA GLU A 46 -16.97 -0.11 8.88
C GLU A 46 -17.14 0.12 7.37
N ILE A 47 -16.06 -0.07 6.59
CA ILE A 47 -16.07 0.04 5.13
C ILE A 47 -16.35 -1.32 4.50
N TRP A 48 -15.51 -2.32 4.79
CA TRP A 48 -15.53 -3.60 4.09
C TRP A 48 -16.82 -4.40 4.27
N PHE A 49 -17.47 -4.28 5.43
CA PHE A 49 -18.67 -5.04 5.77
C PHE A 49 -19.96 -4.25 5.56
N ASN A 50 -19.84 -3.08 4.95
CA ASN A 50 -20.99 -2.31 4.48
C ASN A 50 -21.12 -2.46 2.96
N ASP A 51 -22.05 -3.28 2.52
CA ASP A 51 -22.30 -3.54 1.09
C ASP A 51 -22.67 -2.28 0.29
N ALA A 52 -23.10 -1.20 0.96
CA ALA A 52 -23.36 0.07 0.29
C ALA A 52 -22.07 0.86 -0.05
N TYR A 53 -20.96 0.54 0.60
CA TYR A 53 -19.67 1.20 0.38
C TYR A 53 -18.74 0.42 -0.54
N VAL A 54 -19.00 -0.88 -0.73
CA VAL A 54 -18.13 -1.77 -1.51
C VAL A 54 -18.81 -2.17 -2.80
N TYR A 55 -18.18 -1.89 -3.94
CA TYR A 55 -18.65 -2.35 -5.23
C TYR A 55 -18.74 -3.88 -5.28
N GLY A 56 -19.93 -4.40 -5.52
CA GLY A 56 -20.21 -5.84 -5.46
C GLY A 56 -20.39 -6.42 -4.05
N GLY A 57 -20.33 -5.56 -3.01
CA GLY A 57 -20.49 -5.94 -1.61
C GLY A 57 -19.27 -6.70 -1.03
N ARG A 58 -19.33 -7.04 0.26
CA ARG A 58 -18.26 -7.73 0.98
C ARG A 58 -17.71 -8.95 0.24
N LYS A 59 -18.58 -9.74 -0.40
CA LYS A 59 -18.20 -10.98 -1.12
C LYS A 59 -17.31 -10.72 -2.33
N ALA A 60 -17.33 -9.52 -2.89
CA ALA A 60 -16.51 -9.14 -4.02
C ALA A 60 -15.04 -8.91 -3.64
N ILE A 61 -14.77 -8.45 -2.41
CA ILE A 61 -13.42 -8.08 -1.93
C ILE A 61 -12.38 -9.20 -2.19
N PRO A 62 -12.59 -10.45 -1.75
CA PRO A 62 -11.60 -11.51 -1.95
C PRO A 62 -11.56 -12.06 -3.37
N THR A 63 -12.52 -11.71 -4.24
CA THR A 63 -12.69 -12.33 -5.57
C THR A 63 -12.25 -11.45 -6.73
N ILE A 64 -12.30 -10.13 -6.60
CA ILE A 64 -11.88 -9.20 -7.65
C ILE A 64 -10.35 -9.14 -7.69
N ASN A 65 -9.79 -9.26 -8.90
CA ASN A 65 -8.36 -9.05 -9.09
C ASN A 65 -8.01 -7.58 -8.86
N PHE A 66 -6.87 -7.31 -8.25
CA PHE A 66 -6.44 -5.94 -7.92
C PHE A 66 -6.32 -5.03 -9.14
N GLY A 67 -5.93 -5.55 -10.31
CA GLY A 67 -5.88 -4.80 -11.57
C GLY A 67 -7.25 -4.54 -12.20
N ASP A 68 -8.29 -5.29 -11.78
CA ASP A 68 -9.67 -5.05 -12.22
C ASP A 68 -10.45 -4.14 -11.26
N ALA A 69 -9.99 -4.02 -10.02
CA ALA A 69 -10.67 -3.26 -8.99
C ALA A 69 -10.92 -1.77 -9.34
N PRO A 70 -10.04 -1.05 -10.04
CA PRO A 70 -10.29 0.34 -10.44
C PRO A 70 -11.24 0.51 -11.64
N LYS A 71 -11.48 -0.54 -12.45
CA LYS A 71 -12.28 -0.43 -13.68
C LYS A 71 -13.66 0.20 -13.49
N PRO A 72 -14.41 -0.12 -12.40
CA PRO A 72 -15.72 0.49 -12.17
C PRO A 72 -15.71 2.02 -12.00
N MET A 73 -14.57 2.62 -11.70
CA MET A 73 -14.40 4.08 -11.60
C MET A 73 -14.53 4.76 -12.97
N PHE A 74 -14.18 4.05 -14.04
CA PHE A 74 -14.15 4.55 -15.41
C PHE A 74 -15.35 4.11 -16.26
N GLU A 75 -16.37 3.49 -15.65
CA GLU A 75 -17.63 3.21 -16.34
C GLU A 75 -18.47 4.48 -16.45
N ASP A 76 -19.38 4.54 -17.42
CA ASP A 76 -20.32 5.65 -17.59
C ASP A 76 -21.78 5.16 -17.39
N PRO A 77 -22.47 5.55 -16.30
CA PRO A 77 -21.94 6.31 -15.14
C PRO A 77 -21.00 5.48 -14.27
N PRO A 78 -20.08 6.12 -13.55
CA PRO A 78 -19.18 5.43 -12.62
C PRO A 78 -19.96 4.62 -11.58
N LYS A 79 -19.51 3.39 -11.32
CA LYS A 79 -20.10 2.50 -10.31
C LYS A 79 -19.33 2.51 -8.99
N CYS A 80 -18.15 3.14 -8.98
CA CYS A 80 -17.30 3.31 -7.83
C CYS A 80 -16.56 4.65 -7.98
N TRP A 81 -16.30 5.35 -6.87
CA TRP A 81 -15.66 6.66 -6.86
C TRP A 81 -14.26 6.65 -6.27
N PHE A 82 -13.94 5.61 -5.49
CA PHE A 82 -12.69 5.51 -4.77
C PHE A 82 -12.10 4.11 -4.91
N ASN A 83 -10.78 4.06 -5.06
CA ASN A 83 -9.99 2.84 -4.96
C ASN A 83 -8.77 3.13 -4.07
N ARG A 84 -8.56 2.33 -3.02
CA ARG A 84 -7.35 2.42 -2.21
C ARG A 84 -6.33 1.44 -2.74
N GLN A 85 -5.19 1.94 -3.18
CA GLN A 85 -4.10 1.13 -3.72
C GLN A 85 -2.78 1.91 -3.73
N GLY A 86 -1.66 1.25 -3.98
CA GLY A 86 -0.39 1.87 -4.30
C GLY A 86 -0.43 2.64 -5.63
N ASN A 87 0.49 3.57 -5.81
CA ASN A 87 0.56 4.44 -7.00
C ASN A 87 0.63 3.69 -8.33
N PHE A 88 1.17 2.47 -8.35
CA PHE A 88 1.24 1.61 -9.54
C PHE A 88 -0.13 1.27 -10.13
N VAL A 89 -1.23 1.46 -9.39
CA VAL A 89 -2.59 1.15 -9.86
C VAL A 89 -2.96 1.89 -11.15
N THR A 90 -2.35 3.05 -11.39
CA THR A 90 -2.57 3.83 -12.61
C THR A 90 -2.19 3.08 -13.88
N THR A 91 -1.33 2.07 -13.80
CA THR A 91 -0.98 1.21 -14.95
C THR A 91 -2.13 0.30 -15.40
N PHE A 92 -3.18 0.19 -14.60
CA PHE A 92 -4.41 -0.57 -14.90
C PHE A 92 -5.59 0.33 -15.31
N PHE A 93 -5.38 1.65 -15.39
CA PHE A 93 -6.40 2.59 -15.84
C PHE A 93 -6.51 2.57 -17.36
N PRO A 94 -7.62 3.04 -17.94
CA PRO A 94 -7.74 3.22 -19.39
C PRO A 94 -6.58 4.10 -19.90
N GLU A 95 -6.03 3.75 -21.07
CA GLU A 95 -4.88 4.45 -21.66
C GLU A 95 -5.20 5.94 -21.93
N GLU A 96 -6.46 6.23 -22.23
CA GLU A 96 -6.97 7.59 -22.49
C GLU A 96 -7.20 8.40 -21.20
N ALA A 97 -7.16 7.80 -20.01
CA ALA A 97 -7.42 8.50 -18.76
C ALA A 97 -6.32 9.51 -18.42
N VAL A 98 -6.71 10.76 -18.23
CA VAL A 98 -5.79 11.89 -18.04
C VAL A 98 -5.63 12.19 -16.55
N PRO A 99 -4.38 12.10 -16.00
CA PRO A 99 -4.09 12.44 -14.61
C PRO A 99 -4.49 13.89 -14.29
N GLY A 100 -5.20 14.08 -13.18
CA GLY A 100 -5.67 15.39 -12.72
C GLY A 100 -6.94 15.89 -13.43
N VAL A 101 -7.47 15.16 -14.43
CA VAL A 101 -8.72 15.44 -15.12
C VAL A 101 -9.73 14.33 -14.86
N ASP A 102 -9.43 13.10 -15.28
CA ASP A 102 -10.32 11.96 -15.16
C ASP A 102 -10.14 11.23 -13.82
N TYR A 103 -8.97 11.34 -13.23
CA TYR A 103 -8.67 10.81 -11.90
C TYR A 103 -7.67 11.68 -11.15
N SER A 104 -7.71 11.57 -9.83
CA SER A 104 -6.74 12.19 -8.93
C SER A 104 -6.50 11.27 -7.76
N PHE A 105 -5.64 11.68 -6.82
CA PHE A 105 -5.45 10.97 -5.56
C PHE A 105 -5.62 11.92 -4.38
N PHE A 106 -5.83 11.35 -3.22
CA PHE A 106 -5.71 12.04 -1.95
C PHE A 106 -4.98 11.15 -0.96
N TYR A 107 -4.26 11.80 -0.04
CA TYR A 107 -3.60 11.09 1.05
C TYR A 107 -4.66 10.35 1.88
N PHE A 108 -4.40 9.07 2.19
CA PHE A 108 -5.31 8.29 3.03
C PHE A 108 -5.51 9.01 4.37
N PRO A 109 -6.77 9.31 4.77
CA PRO A 109 -7.03 10.20 5.90
C PRO A 109 -6.39 9.76 7.21
N PRO A 110 -5.95 10.70 8.06
CA PRO A 110 -5.56 10.36 9.43
C PRO A 110 -6.79 9.89 10.20
N ILE A 111 -6.61 8.87 11.06
CA ILE A 111 -7.64 8.41 12.00
C ILE A 111 -7.42 9.09 13.34
N ASP A 112 -6.25 8.90 13.95
CA ASP A 112 -5.85 9.61 15.15
C ASP A 112 -4.72 10.60 14.81
N PRO A 113 -4.96 11.92 14.95
CA PRO A 113 -3.98 12.94 14.61
C PRO A 113 -2.65 12.87 15.39
N GLN A 114 -2.64 12.19 16.55
CA GLN A 114 -1.42 12.03 17.34
C GLN A 114 -0.32 11.24 16.58
N TYR A 115 -0.69 10.39 15.62
CA TYR A 115 0.24 9.61 14.82
C TYR A 115 0.71 10.35 13.54
N GLY A 116 0.32 11.59 13.37
CA GLY A 116 0.80 12.49 12.31
C GLY A 116 0.32 12.11 10.92
N LYS A 117 1.24 12.07 9.97
CA LYS A 117 0.98 11.72 8.56
C LYS A 117 1.88 10.54 8.13
N PRO A 118 1.57 9.32 8.58
CA PRO A 118 2.34 8.16 8.20
C PRO A 118 2.10 7.78 6.73
N VAL A 119 3.13 7.20 6.11
CA VAL A 119 3.05 6.58 4.79
C VAL A 119 3.50 5.13 4.89
N LEU A 120 2.67 4.23 4.42
CA LEU A 120 3.01 2.86 4.12
C LEU A 120 3.59 2.81 2.70
N GLY A 121 4.72 2.18 2.50
CA GLY A 121 5.33 2.03 1.19
C GLY A 121 5.92 0.64 0.97
N ALA A 122 5.93 0.24 -0.29
CA ALA A 122 6.67 -0.90 -0.78
C ALA A 122 7.53 -0.47 -1.97
N GLY A 123 8.37 -1.33 -2.51
CA GLY A 123 9.17 -0.97 -3.66
C GLY A 123 10.10 -2.07 -4.14
N ASP A 124 10.71 -1.81 -5.28
CA ASP A 124 11.71 -2.69 -5.85
C ASP A 124 13.05 -2.55 -5.12
N ILE A 125 13.70 -3.67 -4.85
CA ILE A 125 14.94 -3.75 -4.08
C ILE A 125 16.06 -4.27 -4.98
N TYR A 126 17.17 -3.52 -5.03
CA TYR A 126 18.40 -3.99 -5.66
C TYR A 126 19.26 -4.75 -4.63
N ALA A 127 19.51 -6.03 -4.90
CA ALA A 127 20.36 -6.86 -4.05
C ALA A 127 21.68 -7.20 -4.72
N VAL A 128 22.77 -7.17 -3.95
CA VAL A 128 24.12 -7.53 -4.41
C VAL A 128 24.40 -8.99 -4.05
N PHE A 129 24.55 -9.85 -5.05
CA PHE A 129 24.88 -11.27 -4.87
C PHE A 129 26.37 -11.58 -5.13
N ASN A 130 27.10 -10.65 -5.73
CA ASN A 130 28.55 -10.79 -5.98
C ASN A 130 29.22 -9.42 -5.80
N ASP A 131 30.06 -9.33 -4.80
CA ASP A 131 30.77 -8.11 -4.44
C ASP A 131 32.03 -7.91 -5.30
N ARG A 132 31.87 -7.29 -6.46
CA ARG A 132 32.91 -6.92 -7.42
C ARG A 132 32.94 -5.41 -7.62
N PRO A 133 34.10 -4.83 -8.02
CA PRO A 133 34.20 -3.39 -8.29
C PRO A 133 33.15 -2.87 -9.28
N GLU A 134 32.85 -3.63 -10.34
CA GLU A 134 31.87 -3.25 -11.35
C GLU A 134 30.45 -3.22 -10.79
N VAL A 135 30.10 -4.19 -9.93
CA VAL A 135 28.78 -4.24 -9.25
C VAL A 135 28.66 -3.08 -8.26
N ARG A 136 29.71 -2.80 -7.48
CA ARG A 136 29.75 -1.63 -6.60
C ARG A 136 29.54 -0.32 -7.36
N ALA A 137 30.20 -0.17 -8.51
CA ALA A 137 30.05 1.02 -9.35
C ALA A 137 28.60 1.20 -9.85
N VAL A 138 27.94 0.11 -10.25
CA VAL A 138 26.52 0.16 -10.67
C VAL A 138 25.60 0.54 -9.50
N ILE A 139 25.78 -0.09 -8.34
CA ILE A 139 24.97 0.25 -7.16
C ILE A 139 25.23 1.69 -6.69
N GLN A 140 26.49 2.13 -6.71
CA GLN A 140 26.82 3.52 -6.40
C GLN A 140 26.18 4.51 -7.38
N TYR A 141 26.11 4.17 -8.65
CA TYR A 141 25.38 4.98 -9.65
C TYR A 141 23.89 5.01 -9.34
N PHE A 142 23.25 3.86 -9.09
CA PHE A 142 21.84 3.78 -8.73
C PHE A 142 21.49 4.41 -7.37
N SER A 143 22.46 4.69 -6.52
CA SER A 143 22.24 5.43 -5.28
C SER A 143 22.11 6.95 -5.46
N THR A 144 22.15 7.43 -6.70
CA THR A 144 21.94 8.85 -7.05
C THR A 144 20.59 9.05 -7.70
N GLY A 145 19.87 10.12 -7.37
CA GLY A 145 18.57 10.44 -7.99
C GLY A 145 18.69 10.64 -9.51
N GLU A 146 19.76 11.26 -9.98
CA GLU A 146 20.00 11.52 -11.41
C GLU A 146 20.04 10.22 -12.25
N SER A 147 20.49 9.11 -11.69
CA SER A 147 20.56 7.82 -12.41
C SER A 147 19.20 7.30 -12.84
N LEU A 148 18.16 7.63 -12.10
CA LEU A 148 16.79 7.14 -12.31
C LEU A 148 15.85 8.21 -12.90
N LYS A 149 16.37 9.41 -13.18
CA LYS A 149 15.60 10.53 -13.72
C LYS A 149 14.79 10.17 -14.96
N VAL A 150 15.40 9.50 -15.92
CA VAL A 150 14.72 9.09 -17.17
C VAL A 150 13.51 8.19 -16.87
N TRP A 151 13.61 7.34 -15.85
CA TRP A 151 12.50 6.48 -15.44
C TRP A 151 11.36 7.28 -14.81
N VAL A 152 11.69 8.28 -13.98
CA VAL A 152 10.70 9.20 -13.40
C VAL A 152 10.00 10.01 -14.49
N GLU A 153 10.77 10.60 -15.41
CA GLU A 153 10.25 11.40 -16.52
C GLU A 153 9.35 10.58 -17.46
N SER A 154 9.55 9.26 -17.53
CA SER A 154 8.66 8.35 -18.26
C SER A 154 7.39 7.96 -17.50
N GLY A 155 7.22 8.42 -16.26
CA GLY A 155 6.07 8.06 -15.41
C GLY A 155 6.19 6.70 -14.71
N GLY A 156 7.38 6.05 -14.77
CA GLY A 156 7.56 4.66 -14.31
C GLY A 156 7.88 4.50 -12.82
N ALA A 157 8.27 5.55 -12.10
CA ALA A 157 8.76 5.42 -10.75
C ALA A 157 8.54 6.64 -9.86
N ILE A 158 8.52 6.41 -8.56
CA ILE A 158 8.71 7.43 -7.52
C ILE A 158 10.01 7.12 -6.81
N LEU A 159 10.92 8.10 -6.75
CA LEU A 159 12.24 7.92 -6.16
C LEU A 159 12.23 8.12 -4.65
N THR A 160 13.00 7.29 -3.97
CA THR A 160 13.29 7.41 -2.54
C THR A 160 14.44 8.37 -2.23
N HIS A 161 15.10 8.91 -3.27
CA HIS A 161 16.25 9.79 -3.15
C HIS A 161 15.85 11.21 -2.74
N ASN A 162 16.46 11.75 -1.71
CA ASN A 162 16.18 13.09 -1.19
C ASN A 162 16.58 14.22 -2.17
N ASP A 163 17.51 13.94 -3.09
CA ASP A 163 17.99 14.84 -4.13
C ASP A 163 17.18 14.78 -5.43
N ALA A 164 16.14 13.93 -5.50
CA ALA A 164 15.25 13.88 -6.65
C ALA A 164 14.46 15.19 -6.78
N ASP A 165 14.51 15.81 -7.96
CA ASP A 165 13.75 17.02 -8.24
C ASP A 165 12.28 16.67 -8.54
N LEU A 166 11.34 17.28 -7.80
CA LEU A 166 9.91 17.10 -8.03
C LEU A 166 9.46 17.53 -9.43
N ASN A 167 10.21 18.38 -10.10
CA ASN A 167 9.92 18.78 -11.49
C ASN A 167 10.18 17.68 -12.53
N TRP A 168 10.85 16.59 -12.16
CA TRP A 168 10.99 15.43 -13.03
C TRP A 168 9.67 14.65 -13.18
N TYR A 169 8.76 14.77 -12.22
CA TYR A 169 7.43 14.15 -12.30
C TYR A 169 6.52 14.96 -13.22
N VAL A 170 6.23 14.42 -14.40
CA VAL A 170 5.53 15.15 -15.47
C VAL A 170 4.04 15.30 -15.22
N ASP A 171 3.42 14.33 -14.54
CA ASP A 171 2.00 14.40 -14.25
C ASP A 171 1.74 14.88 -12.79
N PRO A 172 0.61 15.59 -12.55
CA PRO A 172 0.32 16.17 -11.25
C PRO A 172 0.01 15.13 -10.17
N VAL A 173 -0.49 13.95 -10.53
CA VAL A 173 -0.86 12.88 -9.59
C VAL A 173 0.41 12.24 -9.03
N THR A 174 1.32 11.80 -9.90
CA THR A 174 2.59 11.18 -9.48
C THR A 174 3.47 12.18 -8.71
N ARG A 175 3.50 13.45 -9.13
CA ARG A 175 4.18 14.51 -8.36
C ARG A 175 3.60 14.65 -6.95
N GLY A 176 2.28 14.70 -6.82
CA GLY A 176 1.61 14.82 -5.53
C GLY A 176 1.84 13.62 -4.62
N VAL A 177 1.94 12.41 -5.17
CA VAL A 177 2.32 11.20 -4.42
C VAL A 177 3.77 11.33 -3.91
N ALA A 178 4.71 11.77 -4.78
CA ALA A 178 6.10 12.00 -4.38
C ALA A 178 6.23 13.07 -3.28
N GLU A 179 5.44 14.16 -3.37
CA GLU A 179 5.35 15.18 -2.33
C GLU A 179 4.79 14.62 -1.01
N THR A 180 3.80 13.73 -1.09
CA THR A 180 3.21 13.07 0.08
C THR A 180 4.26 12.23 0.81
N ILE A 181 5.04 11.44 0.08
CA ILE A 181 6.13 10.62 0.65
C ILE A 181 7.20 11.53 1.26
N ARG A 182 7.62 12.60 0.56
CA ARG A 182 8.64 13.55 1.05
C ARG A 182 8.23 14.24 2.35
N ASN A 183 6.94 14.52 2.52
CA ASN A 183 6.37 15.21 3.68
C ASN A 183 5.82 14.27 4.75
N ALA A 184 6.00 12.97 4.61
CA ALA A 184 5.57 11.98 5.60
C ALA A 184 6.27 12.23 6.95
N THR A 185 5.52 12.17 8.03
CA THR A 185 6.09 12.25 9.40
C THR A 185 6.69 10.92 9.83
N VAL A 186 6.17 9.83 9.30
CA VAL A 186 6.61 8.45 9.51
C VAL A 186 6.51 7.72 8.18
N PHE A 187 7.53 6.95 7.85
CA PHE A 187 7.49 5.98 6.75
C PHE A 187 7.75 4.60 7.33
N ARG A 188 6.91 3.63 6.93
CA ARG A 188 7.17 2.21 7.20
C ARG A 188 7.02 1.42 5.91
N PHE A 189 7.89 0.43 5.76
CA PHE A 189 7.78 -0.53 4.68
C PHE A 189 6.63 -1.49 4.94
N ASP A 190 6.05 -2.02 3.86
CA ASP A 190 5.01 -3.04 3.87
C ASP A 190 5.37 -4.15 4.88
N GLY A 191 4.51 -4.32 5.89
CA GLY A 191 4.80 -5.21 7.02
C GLY A 191 4.75 -6.66 6.59
N SER A 192 3.83 -7.05 5.72
CA SER A 192 3.71 -8.41 5.23
C SER A 192 4.93 -8.83 4.42
N ASP A 193 5.56 -7.91 3.69
CA ASP A 193 6.81 -8.13 2.96
C ASP A 193 8.03 -8.26 3.90
N MET A 194 7.98 -7.62 5.06
CA MET A 194 9.03 -7.67 6.07
C MET A 194 8.93 -8.89 6.99
N MET A 195 7.76 -9.49 7.10
CA MET A 195 7.53 -10.72 7.88
C MET A 195 8.18 -11.94 7.22
N PRO A 196 8.47 -13.02 7.97
CA PRO A 196 8.82 -14.30 7.36
C PRO A 196 7.77 -14.70 6.31
N GLY A 197 8.20 -15.16 5.12
CA GLY A 197 7.30 -15.44 4.01
C GLY A 197 6.16 -16.43 4.35
N ALA A 198 6.39 -17.35 5.30
CA ALA A 198 5.35 -18.25 5.79
C ALA A 198 4.22 -17.51 6.54
N VAL A 199 4.52 -16.35 7.11
CA VAL A 199 3.55 -15.49 7.80
C VAL A 199 3.01 -14.44 6.82
N GLY A 200 3.82 -13.53 6.34
CA GLY A 200 3.39 -12.37 5.54
C GLY A 200 2.61 -12.79 4.29
N ALA A 201 3.26 -13.46 3.35
CA ALA A 201 2.63 -13.95 2.12
C ALA A 201 1.89 -15.30 2.30
N GLY A 202 2.04 -15.94 3.46
CA GLY A 202 1.42 -17.22 3.81
C GLY A 202 0.15 -17.06 4.63
N THR A 203 0.28 -17.23 5.95
CA THR A 203 -0.88 -17.30 6.87
C THR A 203 -1.64 -15.99 6.91
N PHE A 204 -0.99 -14.83 6.91
CA PHE A 204 -1.64 -13.53 6.96
C PHE A 204 -2.55 -13.32 5.74
N TRP A 205 -2.04 -13.51 4.51
CA TRP A 205 -2.86 -13.40 3.31
C TRP A 205 -4.01 -14.40 3.29
N LYS A 206 -3.73 -15.64 3.67
CA LYS A 206 -4.73 -16.71 3.65
C LYS A 206 -5.88 -16.40 4.63
N TYR A 207 -5.55 -16.18 5.90
CA TYR A 207 -6.58 -16.06 6.93
C TYR A 207 -7.35 -14.74 6.85
N MET A 208 -6.75 -13.67 6.36
CA MET A 208 -7.50 -12.45 6.03
C MET A 208 -8.47 -12.68 4.87
N THR A 209 -8.08 -13.43 3.84
CA THR A 209 -8.98 -13.83 2.75
C THR A 209 -10.15 -14.66 3.27
N ASP A 210 -9.89 -15.66 4.10
CA ASP A 210 -10.90 -16.53 4.69
C ASP A 210 -11.86 -15.73 5.59
N TYR A 211 -11.35 -14.80 6.39
CA TYR A 211 -12.15 -13.92 7.24
C TYR A 211 -13.04 -12.97 6.43
N VAL A 212 -12.48 -12.28 5.44
CA VAL A 212 -13.26 -11.34 4.61
C VAL A 212 -14.32 -12.06 3.79
N SER A 213 -14.05 -13.29 3.33
CA SER A 213 -15.06 -14.14 2.66
C SER A 213 -16.19 -14.61 3.59
N GLY A 214 -15.99 -14.55 4.90
CA GLY A 214 -16.92 -15.06 5.91
C GLY A 214 -16.78 -16.54 6.21
N SER A 215 -15.68 -17.18 5.76
CA SER A 215 -15.43 -18.61 6.03
C SER A 215 -15.01 -18.89 7.45
N ILE A 216 -14.39 -17.90 8.11
CA ILE A 216 -13.97 -17.94 9.52
C ILE A 216 -14.29 -16.62 10.23
N THR A 217 -14.28 -16.62 11.54
CA THR A 217 -14.43 -15.40 12.35
C THR A 217 -13.13 -14.60 12.41
N ARG A 218 -13.19 -13.31 12.82
CA ARG A 218 -12.03 -12.47 13.09
C ARG A 218 -11.07 -13.14 14.07
N GLN A 219 -11.63 -13.64 15.18
CA GLN A 219 -10.84 -14.30 16.22
C GLN A 219 -10.06 -15.48 15.68
N GLU A 220 -10.73 -16.39 14.95
CA GLU A 220 -10.09 -17.56 14.34
C GLU A 220 -8.99 -17.16 13.36
N ALA A 221 -9.21 -16.09 12.57
CA ALA A 221 -8.21 -15.58 11.64
C ALA A 221 -6.96 -15.08 12.38
N LEU A 222 -7.16 -14.20 13.37
CA LEU A 222 -6.05 -13.56 14.11
C LEU A 222 -5.28 -14.55 14.99
N ASP A 223 -5.93 -15.58 15.50
CA ASP A 223 -5.27 -16.63 16.30
C ASP A 223 -4.50 -17.64 15.43
N ALA A 224 -4.83 -17.72 14.14
CA ALA A 224 -4.23 -18.67 13.20
C ALA A 224 -3.03 -18.08 12.42
N ILE A 225 -2.81 -16.77 12.44
CA ILE A 225 -1.67 -16.11 11.82
C ILE A 225 -0.46 -16.18 12.73
#